data_4c0e6b83eae50db7dbb992a87fe0dca7
#
_entry.id   4c0e6b83eae50db7dbb992a87fe0dca7
#
_cell.length_a   1.000
_cell.length_b   1.000
_cell.length_c   1.000
_cell.angle_alpha   90.00
_cell.angle_beta   90.00
_cell.angle_gamma   90.00
#
_symmetry.space_group_name_H-M   'P 1'
#
loop_
_entity.id
_entity.type
_entity.pdbx_description
1 polymer ?
#
loop_
_entity_poly.entity_id
_entity_poly.type
_entity_poly.pdbx_seq_one_letter_code
_entity_poly.pdbx_strand_id
1 'polypeptide(L)'
;RKFVADDVIAAIAAEHRKGRGLYIGTTDLDQMCGRIWDIGAIAASGAPGAKELVHKIMLASASIPGAFPPVRINVQAQGQVYDELHVDGGTTAQVFVYPAAIDWRELMERLDVPGEANIFVIRNSALDPHPEEVEPNLVSIAGRSISSLIRTQGIGDLYMIYMLTVRDGGRYHLAYISDDFDLQSQEPFDKAYMNELFYLGWRQ
;
A
#
# COMPACT_ATOMS: atom_id res chain seq x y z
N ARG A 1 10.01 -10.56 -10.74
CA ARG A 1 11.24 -11.38 -10.56
C ARG A 1 12.47 -10.71 -11.16
N LYS A 2 12.37 -10.02 -12.32
CA LYS A 2 13.52 -9.39 -12.98
C LYS A 2 14.08 -8.17 -12.20
N PHE A 3 13.22 -7.40 -11.54
CA PHE A 3 13.59 -6.15 -10.85
C PHE A 3 13.84 -6.31 -9.35
N VAL A 4 13.38 -7.39 -8.74
CA VAL A 4 13.63 -7.71 -7.33
C VAL A 4 14.45 -9.01 -7.30
N ALA A 5 15.73 -8.86 -7.62
CA ALA A 5 16.72 -9.92 -7.65
C ALA A 5 17.39 -10.10 -6.28
N ASP A 6 18.36 -10.98 -6.16
CA ASP A 6 19.00 -11.31 -4.88
C ASP A 6 19.74 -10.13 -4.24
N ASP A 7 20.30 -9.24 -5.06
CA ASP A 7 20.95 -8.02 -4.63
C ASP A 7 19.98 -7.04 -3.97
N VAL A 8 18.76 -6.90 -4.50
CA VAL A 8 17.70 -6.07 -3.91
C VAL A 8 17.23 -6.65 -2.58
N ILE A 9 17.02 -7.96 -2.50
CA ILE A 9 16.66 -8.63 -1.23
C ILE A 9 17.76 -8.44 -0.20
N ALA A 10 19.03 -8.60 -0.59
CA ALA A 10 20.17 -8.37 0.30
C ALA A 10 20.25 -6.91 0.77
N ALA A 11 19.98 -5.95 -0.10
CA ALA A 11 19.94 -4.53 0.24
C ALA A 11 18.80 -4.22 1.25
N ILE A 12 17.59 -4.75 1.03
CA ILE A 12 16.47 -4.62 1.99
C ILE A 12 16.85 -5.19 3.36
N ALA A 13 17.45 -6.38 3.40
CA ALA A 13 17.90 -7.00 4.63
C ALA A 13 19.00 -6.17 5.34
N ALA A 14 19.89 -5.55 4.58
CA ALA A 14 20.94 -4.69 5.13
C ALA A 14 20.37 -3.40 5.75
N GLU A 15 19.39 -2.78 5.09
CA GLU A 15 18.73 -1.58 5.60
C GLU A 15 17.83 -1.89 6.81
N HIS A 16 17.17 -3.04 6.82
CA HIS A 16 16.40 -3.51 7.99
C HIS A 16 17.28 -3.63 9.24
N ARG A 17 18.52 -4.17 9.12
CA ARG A 17 19.46 -4.26 10.26
C ARG A 17 19.92 -2.90 10.77
N LYS A 18 19.74 -1.82 10.00
CA LYS A 18 20.01 -0.43 10.40
C LYS A 18 18.79 0.24 11.05
N GLY A 19 17.69 -0.49 11.25
CA GLY A 19 16.46 0.02 11.84
C GLY A 19 15.44 0.57 10.83
N ARG A 20 15.66 0.41 9.51
CA ARG A 20 14.65 0.77 8.51
C ARG A 20 13.60 -0.32 8.40
N GLY A 21 12.32 0.06 8.39
CA GLY A 21 11.20 -0.83 8.09
C GLY A 21 10.76 -0.71 6.63
N LEU A 22 10.38 -1.84 6.02
CA LEU A 22 9.68 -1.88 4.75
C LEU A 22 8.47 -2.80 4.90
N TYR A 23 7.27 -2.22 4.78
CA TYR A 23 6.02 -2.92 5.00
C TYR A 23 5.17 -2.91 3.74
N ILE A 24 4.54 -4.03 3.42
CA ILE A 24 3.60 -4.15 2.30
C ILE A 24 2.28 -4.68 2.84
N GLY A 25 1.18 -4.02 2.43
CA GLY A 25 -0.18 -4.44 2.75
C GLY A 25 -0.76 -5.37 1.68
N THR A 26 -1.49 -6.38 2.12
CA THR A 26 -2.38 -7.21 1.28
C THR A 26 -3.70 -7.40 2.01
N THR A 27 -4.76 -7.77 1.28
CA THR A 27 -6.04 -8.17 1.87
C THR A 27 -6.20 -9.67 1.80
N ASP A 28 -6.35 -10.30 2.94
CA ASP A 28 -6.71 -11.71 3.08
C ASP A 28 -8.24 -11.83 2.92
N LEU A 29 -8.70 -12.43 1.83
CA LEU A 29 -10.12 -12.57 1.52
C LEU A 29 -10.79 -13.64 2.38
N ASP A 30 -10.05 -14.67 2.80
CA ASP A 30 -10.60 -15.74 3.63
C ASP A 30 -10.92 -15.24 5.04
N GLN A 31 -10.11 -14.30 5.56
CA GLN A 31 -10.29 -13.68 6.89
C GLN A 31 -10.99 -12.30 6.83
N MET A 32 -11.21 -11.76 5.64
CA MET A 32 -11.75 -10.41 5.41
C MET A 32 -10.98 -9.32 6.17
N CYS A 33 -9.66 -9.38 6.19
CA CYS A 33 -8.82 -8.43 6.91
C CYS A 33 -7.56 -8.03 6.14
N GLY A 34 -7.04 -6.84 6.45
CA GLY A 34 -5.74 -6.40 5.97
C GLY A 34 -4.61 -7.14 6.67
N ARG A 35 -3.58 -7.50 5.91
CA ARG A 35 -2.32 -8.06 6.40
C ARG A 35 -1.18 -7.13 6.07
N ILE A 36 -0.35 -6.82 7.06
CA ILE A 36 0.86 -6.04 6.89
C ILE A 36 2.06 -6.96 7.03
N TRP A 37 2.89 -7.02 6.00
CA TRP A 37 4.06 -7.88 5.93
C TRP A 37 5.33 -7.07 6.17
N ASP A 38 6.13 -7.45 7.14
CA ASP A 38 7.47 -6.88 7.32
C ASP A 38 8.45 -7.52 6.34
N ILE A 39 8.63 -6.86 5.19
CA ILE A 39 9.51 -7.31 4.12
C ILE A 39 10.97 -7.29 4.56
N GLY A 40 11.35 -6.32 5.41
CA GLY A 40 12.68 -6.23 5.98
C GLY A 40 13.03 -7.45 6.83
N ALA A 41 12.14 -7.84 7.74
CA ALA A 41 12.31 -9.02 8.56
C ALA A 41 12.34 -10.31 7.72
N ILE A 42 11.45 -10.45 6.73
CA ILE A 42 11.43 -11.61 5.82
C ILE A 42 12.76 -11.70 5.05
N ALA A 43 13.24 -10.60 4.46
CA ALA A 43 14.50 -10.56 3.73
C ALA A 43 15.71 -10.87 4.64
N ALA A 44 15.70 -10.39 5.89
CA ALA A 44 16.78 -10.59 6.85
C ALA A 44 16.78 -11.98 7.50
N SER A 45 15.68 -12.74 7.40
CA SER A 45 15.52 -14.05 8.04
C SER A 45 16.50 -15.10 7.52
N GLY A 46 16.94 -14.98 6.25
CA GLY A 46 17.74 -15.99 5.57
C GLY A 46 17.01 -17.32 5.37
N ALA A 47 15.70 -17.37 5.62
CA ALA A 47 14.91 -18.60 5.52
C ALA A 47 14.79 -19.07 4.06
N PRO A 48 14.81 -20.40 3.81
CA PRO A 48 14.49 -20.94 2.50
C PRO A 48 13.11 -20.45 2.04
N GLY A 49 13.02 -19.92 0.80
CA GLY A 49 11.77 -19.38 0.27
C GLY A 49 11.44 -17.91 0.63
N ALA A 50 12.24 -17.24 1.46
CA ALA A 50 12.02 -15.83 1.84
C ALA A 50 11.87 -14.92 0.61
N LYS A 51 12.75 -15.05 -0.39
CA LYS A 51 12.67 -14.29 -1.65
C LYS A 51 11.37 -14.58 -2.41
N GLU A 52 10.96 -15.84 -2.48
CA GLU A 52 9.72 -16.22 -3.16
C GLU A 52 8.50 -15.65 -2.44
N LEU A 53 8.51 -15.66 -1.12
CA LEU A 53 7.46 -15.05 -0.30
C LEU A 53 7.37 -13.54 -0.56
N VAL A 54 8.49 -12.82 -0.58
CA VAL A 54 8.53 -11.38 -0.92
C VAL A 54 7.90 -11.14 -2.30
N HIS A 55 8.25 -11.94 -3.31
CA HIS A 55 7.65 -11.82 -4.64
C HIS A 55 6.14 -12.09 -4.65
N LYS A 56 5.67 -13.08 -3.89
CA LYS A 56 4.23 -13.39 -3.76
C LYS A 56 3.48 -12.22 -3.09
N ILE A 57 4.05 -11.67 -2.01
CA ILE A 57 3.45 -10.53 -1.30
C ILE A 57 3.35 -9.30 -2.21
N MET A 58 4.43 -8.97 -2.94
CA MET A 58 4.42 -7.87 -3.91
C MET A 58 3.39 -8.08 -5.01
N LEU A 59 3.27 -9.29 -5.54
CA LEU A 59 2.27 -9.62 -6.55
C LEU A 59 0.85 -9.52 -5.99
N ALA A 60 0.62 -10.05 -4.78
CA ALA A 60 -0.67 -9.96 -4.10
C ALA A 60 -1.08 -8.51 -3.84
N SER A 61 -0.14 -7.69 -3.37
CA SER A 61 -0.36 -6.26 -3.10
C SER A 61 -0.69 -5.42 -4.35
N ALA A 62 -0.40 -5.95 -5.55
CA ALA A 62 -0.75 -5.34 -6.83
C ALA A 62 -1.92 -6.06 -7.54
N SER A 63 -2.53 -7.05 -6.90
CA SER A 63 -3.63 -7.84 -7.48
C SER A 63 -4.99 -7.18 -7.21
N ILE A 64 -5.27 -6.11 -7.98
CA ILE A 64 -6.54 -5.37 -7.88
C ILE A 64 -7.71 -6.30 -8.22
N PRO A 65 -8.73 -6.42 -7.33
CA PRO A 65 -9.89 -7.25 -7.57
C PRO A 65 -10.62 -6.91 -8.88
N GLY A 66 -10.90 -7.92 -9.69
CA GLY A 66 -11.53 -7.75 -11.00
C GLY A 66 -10.57 -7.43 -12.15
N ALA A 67 -9.36 -6.92 -11.87
CA ALA A 67 -8.35 -6.63 -12.90
C ALA A 67 -7.25 -7.71 -12.95
N PHE A 68 -6.86 -8.25 -11.81
CA PHE A 68 -5.79 -9.26 -11.71
C PHE A 68 -6.23 -10.45 -10.86
N PRO A 69 -5.67 -11.65 -11.14
CA PRO A 69 -5.98 -12.84 -10.32
C PRO A 69 -5.41 -12.70 -8.91
N PRO A 70 -6.11 -13.24 -7.90
CA PRO A 70 -5.62 -13.28 -6.53
C PRO A 70 -4.40 -14.20 -6.39
N VAL A 71 -3.63 -14.02 -5.33
CA VAL A 71 -2.41 -14.79 -5.04
C VAL A 71 -2.62 -15.65 -3.81
N ARG A 72 -2.24 -16.94 -3.89
CA ARG A 72 -2.24 -17.83 -2.74
C ARG A 72 -0.93 -17.76 -1.98
N ILE A 73 -1.03 -17.51 -0.68
CA ILE A 73 0.11 -17.44 0.25
C ILE A 73 -0.11 -18.48 1.35
N ASN A 74 0.83 -19.40 1.48
CA ASN A 74 0.79 -20.38 2.56
C ASN A 74 1.32 -19.74 3.84
N VAL A 75 0.52 -19.78 4.89
CA VAL A 75 0.88 -19.33 6.24
C VAL A 75 0.79 -20.49 7.20
N GLN A 76 1.65 -20.49 8.22
CA GLN A 76 1.61 -21.50 9.27
C GLN A 76 1.17 -20.84 10.58
N ALA A 77 0.09 -21.33 11.15
CA ALA A 77 -0.41 -20.89 12.44
C ALA A 77 -0.82 -22.11 13.29
N GLN A 78 -0.48 -22.12 14.56
CA GLN A 78 -0.83 -23.19 15.50
C GLN A 78 -0.46 -24.61 15.02
N GLY A 79 0.64 -24.72 14.26
CA GLY A 79 1.10 -26.01 13.71
C GLY A 79 0.36 -26.50 12.48
N GLN A 80 -0.60 -25.73 11.97
CA GLN A 80 -1.33 -26.03 10.72
C GLN A 80 -0.91 -25.07 9.61
N VAL A 81 -0.94 -25.55 8.36
CA VAL A 81 -0.69 -24.75 7.16
C VAL A 81 -2.03 -24.35 6.55
N TYR A 82 -2.19 -23.06 6.32
CA TYR A 82 -3.35 -22.47 5.66
C TYR A 82 -2.90 -21.90 4.31
N ASP A 83 -3.74 -22.02 3.30
CA ASP A 83 -3.54 -21.49 1.96
C ASP A 83 -4.46 -20.29 1.78
N GLU A 84 -4.02 -19.11 2.28
CA GLU A 84 -4.79 -17.87 2.30
C GLU A 84 -4.83 -17.22 0.91
N LEU A 85 -6.01 -16.68 0.54
CA LEU A 85 -6.22 -16.01 -0.73
C LEU A 85 -6.07 -14.50 -0.58
N HIS A 86 -4.99 -13.94 -1.16
CA HIS A 86 -4.65 -12.53 -1.03
C HIS A 86 -4.91 -11.73 -2.31
N VAL A 87 -5.36 -10.50 -2.13
CA VAL A 87 -5.52 -9.46 -3.15
C VAL A 87 -4.86 -8.16 -2.69
N ASP A 88 -4.97 -7.11 -3.52
CA ASP A 88 -4.44 -5.77 -3.25
C ASP A 88 -4.81 -5.27 -1.85
N GLY A 89 -3.83 -4.71 -1.16
CA GLY A 89 -4.01 -4.13 0.18
C GLY A 89 -4.98 -2.97 0.22
N GLY A 90 -5.08 -2.22 -0.88
CA GLY A 90 -6.04 -1.12 -1.04
C GLY A 90 -7.50 -1.55 -0.99
N THR A 91 -7.80 -2.85 -1.01
CA THR A 91 -9.14 -3.38 -0.79
C THR A 91 -9.61 -3.16 0.65
N THR A 92 -8.70 -3.16 1.64
CA THR A 92 -9.01 -2.93 3.06
C THR A 92 -8.41 -1.65 3.61
N ALA A 93 -7.24 -1.21 3.13
CA ALA A 93 -6.61 0.04 3.50
C ALA A 93 -5.69 0.52 2.37
N GLN A 94 -5.97 1.66 1.78
CA GLN A 94 -5.12 2.21 0.71
C GLN A 94 -3.81 2.78 1.25
N VAL A 95 -3.87 3.33 2.46
CA VAL A 95 -2.70 3.88 3.16
C VAL A 95 -2.75 3.45 4.62
N PHE A 96 -1.62 3.02 5.15
CA PHE A 96 -1.48 2.71 6.57
C PHE A 96 -0.13 3.24 7.09
N VAL A 97 -0.08 3.63 8.36
CA VAL A 97 1.16 4.05 9.03
C VAL A 97 1.33 3.26 10.32
N TYR A 98 0.42 3.43 11.28
CA TYR A 98 0.43 2.71 12.54
C TYR A 98 -1.00 2.59 13.10
N PRO A 99 -1.27 1.60 13.96
CA PRO A 99 -2.59 1.43 14.58
C PRO A 99 -2.97 2.63 15.45
N ALA A 100 -4.24 3.05 15.40
CA ALA A 100 -4.76 4.16 16.18
C ALA A 100 -4.61 3.99 17.71
N ALA A 101 -4.47 2.75 18.18
CA ALA A 101 -4.24 2.42 19.58
C ALA A 101 -2.82 2.78 20.07
N ILE A 102 -1.88 3.06 19.17
CA ILE A 102 -0.52 3.47 19.52
C ILE A 102 -0.50 4.98 19.67
N ASP A 103 -0.05 5.48 20.81
CA ASP A 103 0.39 6.87 20.98
C ASP A 103 1.87 6.95 20.60
N TRP A 104 2.12 7.52 19.42
CA TRP A 104 3.47 7.61 18.87
C TRP A 104 4.36 8.54 19.69
N ARG A 105 3.82 9.62 20.24
CA ARG A 105 4.55 10.56 21.09
C ARG A 105 5.02 9.87 22.36
N GLU A 106 4.13 9.17 23.06
CA GLU A 106 4.49 8.39 24.25
C GLU A 106 5.55 7.33 23.94
N LEU A 107 5.44 6.67 22.79
CA LEU A 107 6.42 5.69 22.33
C LEU A 107 7.80 6.31 22.08
N MET A 108 7.84 7.46 21.39
CA MET A 108 9.09 8.18 21.12
C MET A 108 9.77 8.65 22.41
N GLU A 109 8.99 9.18 23.36
CA GLU A 109 9.49 9.56 24.68
C GLU A 109 10.09 8.38 25.46
N ARG A 110 9.40 7.24 25.45
CA ARG A 110 9.88 6.00 26.11
C ARG A 110 11.14 5.43 25.49
N LEU A 111 11.31 5.60 24.18
CA LEU A 111 12.48 5.11 23.43
C LEU A 111 13.63 6.12 23.38
N ASP A 112 13.47 7.30 24.00
CA ASP A 112 14.42 8.43 23.97
C ASP A 112 14.82 8.80 22.54
N VAL A 113 13.81 8.81 21.61
CA VAL A 113 14.00 9.19 20.22
C VAL A 113 13.69 10.67 20.08
N PRO A 114 14.68 11.53 19.82
CA PRO A 114 14.46 12.97 19.74
C PRO A 114 13.81 13.37 18.43
N GLY A 115 13.04 14.45 18.46
CA GLY A 115 12.48 15.11 17.29
C GLY A 115 10.99 14.83 17.08
N GLU A 116 10.45 15.40 16.03
CA GLU A 116 9.05 15.25 15.61
C GLU A 116 8.95 14.18 14.52
N ALA A 117 7.90 13.36 14.57
CA ALA A 117 7.60 12.42 13.50
C ALA A 117 7.19 13.19 12.23
N ASN A 118 7.76 12.86 11.09
CA ASN A 118 7.35 13.36 9.79
C ASN A 118 6.71 12.24 9.00
N ILE A 119 5.43 12.39 8.68
CA ILE A 119 4.65 11.41 7.91
C ILE A 119 4.49 11.95 6.49
N PHE A 120 5.07 11.27 5.53
CA PHE A 120 4.93 11.58 4.11
C PHE A 120 4.01 10.54 3.48
N VAL A 121 2.91 11.01 2.93
CA VAL A 121 1.95 10.17 2.21
C VAL A 121 2.02 10.52 0.73
N ILE A 122 2.23 9.52 -0.13
CA ILE A 122 2.18 9.67 -1.58
C ILE A 122 0.97 8.87 -2.07
N ARG A 123 -0.03 9.58 -2.58
CA ARG A 123 -1.21 8.99 -3.19
C ARG A 123 -1.12 9.10 -4.71
N ASN A 124 -0.96 7.96 -5.37
CA ASN A 124 -0.91 7.91 -6.83
C ASN A 124 -2.32 7.91 -7.46
N SER A 125 -3.16 8.85 -7.04
CA SER A 125 -4.48 9.14 -7.60
C SER A 125 -4.95 10.55 -7.21
N ALA A 126 -5.95 11.07 -7.92
CA ALA A 126 -6.62 12.31 -7.58
C ALA A 126 -7.46 12.18 -6.29
N LEU A 127 -7.72 13.30 -5.62
CA LEU A 127 -8.60 13.37 -4.46
C LEU A 127 -10.08 13.43 -4.91
N ASP A 128 -10.39 14.20 -5.94
CA ASP A 128 -11.74 14.32 -6.46
C ASP A 128 -12.10 13.20 -7.44
N PRO A 129 -13.39 12.81 -7.50
CA PRO A 129 -13.85 11.79 -8.41
C PRO A 129 -13.93 12.34 -9.85
N HIS A 130 -13.45 11.56 -10.81
CA HIS A 130 -13.75 11.86 -12.21
C HIS A 130 -15.15 11.31 -12.56
N PRO A 131 -16.07 12.16 -13.05
CA PRO A 131 -17.34 11.70 -13.57
C PRO A 131 -17.14 10.75 -14.77
N GLU A 132 -17.86 9.66 -14.77
CA GLU A 132 -17.80 8.67 -15.82
C GLU A 132 -19.20 8.07 -16.00
N GLU A 133 -19.69 7.97 -17.23
CA GLU A 133 -20.94 7.31 -17.53
C GLU A 133 -20.78 5.80 -17.38
N VAL A 134 -21.66 5.19 -16.60
CA VAL A 134 -21.61 3.75 -16.29
C VAL A 134 -22.66 3.02 -17.10
N GLU A 135 -22.23 2.05 -17.90
CA GLU A 135 -23.14 1.18 -18.63
C GLU A 135 -24.06 0.43 -17.65
N PRO A 136 -25.40 0.36 -17.94
CA PRO A 136 -26.39 -0.23 -17.02
C PRO A 136 -26.38 -1.77 -17.07
N ASN A 137 -25.20 -2.37 -16.89
CA ASN A 137 -25.02 -3.81 -16.79
C ASN A 137 -24.34 -4.18 -15.47
N LEU A 138 -24.54 -5.42 -15.02
CA LEU A 138 -24.10 -5.90 -13.71
C LEU A 138 -22.57 -5.73 -13.50
N VAL A 139 -21.77 -6.02 -14.52
CA VAL A 139 -20.30 -6.00 -14.41
C VAL A 139 -19.80 -4.56 -14.25
N SER A 140 -20.29 -3.64 -15.10
CA SER A 140 -19.92 -2.22 -15.04
C SER A 140 -20.36 -1.57 -13.73
N ILE A 141 -21.59 -1.85 -13.28
CA ILE A 141 -22.13 -1.35 -12.00
C ILE A 141 -21.31 -1.90 -10.83
N ALA A 142 -21.02 -3.21 -10.79
CA ALA A 142 -20.23 -3.80 -9.72
C ALA A 142 -18.80 -3.24 -9.70
N GLY A 143 -18.15 -3.14 -10.84
CA GLY A 143 -16.81 -2.57 -10.97
C GLY A 143 -16.74 -1.12 -10.47
N ARG A 144 -17.70 -0.28 -10.91
CA ARG A 144 -17.78 1.13 -10.48
C ARG A 144 -18.08 1.26 -8.98
N SER A 145 -18.95 0.39 -8.45
CA SER A 145 -19.27 0.36 -7.02
C SER A 145 -18.05 0.01 -6.19
N ILE A 146 -17.29 -1.01 -6.56
CA ILE A 146 -16.03 -1.40 -5.89
C ILE A 146 -15.03 -0.25 -5.94
N SER A 147 -14.84 0.37 -7.10
CA SER A 147 -13.94 1.53 -7.25
C SER A 147 -14.35 2.70 -6.37
N SER A 148 -15.65 2.96 -6.25
CA SER A 148 -16.20 4.01 -5.37
C SER A 148 -15.94 3.71 -3.89
N LEU A 149 -16.14 2.46 -3.46
CA LEU A 149 -15.87 2.04 -2.08
C LEU A 149 -14.38 2.18 -1.74
N ILE A 150 -13.49 1.66 -2.60
CA ILE A 150 -12.03 1.74 -2.41
C ILE A 150 -11.58 3.21 -2.35
N ARG A 151 -12.10 4.06 -3.25
CA ARG A 151 -11.76 5.48 -3.25
C ARG A 151 -12.21 6.17 -1.96
N THR A 152 -13.46 5.97 -1.55
CA THR A 152 -14.03 6.58 -0.33
C THR A 152 -13.25 6.15 0.91
N GLN A 153 -12.88 4.88 1.01
CA GLN A 153 -12.04 4.37 2.08
C GLN A 153 -10.67 5.05 2.07
N GLY A 154 -10.02 5.17 0.90
CA GLY A 154 -8.71 5.82 0.80
C GLY A 154 -8.72 7.28 1.26
N ILE A 155 -9.79 8.03 1.03
CA ILE A 155 -9.96 9.38 1.58
C ILE A 155 -10.07 9.30 3.12
N GLY A 156 -10.84 8.35 3.63
CA GLY A 156 -10.94 8.09 5.07
C GLY A 156 -9.59 7.75 5.71
N ASP A 157 -8.77 6.93 5.06
CA ASP A 157 -7.43 6.58 5.52
C ASP A 157 -6.53 7.84 5.62
N LEU A 158 -6.58 8.74 4.62
CA LEU A 158 -5.82 9.98 4.64
C LEU A 158 -6.23 10.87 5.82
N TYR A 159 -7.53 11.03 6.06
CA TYR A 159 -8.03 11.78 7.22
C TYR A 159 -7.61 11.14 8.54
N MET A 160 -7.70 9.82 8.64
CA MET A 160 -7.28 9.09 9.85
C MET A 160 -5.79 9.30 10.13
N ILE A 161 -4.92 9.15 9.12
CA ILE A 161 -3.47 9.35 9.29
C ILE A 161 -3.18 10.81 9.67
N TYR A 162 -3.84 11.77 9.03
CA TYR A 162 -3.69 13.18 9.38
C TYR A 162 -4.05 13.42 10.85
N MET A 163 -5.22 12.94 11.29
CA MET A 163 -5.68 13.11 12.67
C MET A 163 -4.75 12.45 13.70
N LEU A 164 -4.26 11.24 13.40
CA LEU A 164 -3.30 10.55 14.27
C LEU A 164 -1.97 11.32 14.33
N THR A 165 -1.48 11.79 13.18
CA THR A 165 -0.24 12.57 13.13
C THR A 165 -0.34 13.86 13.96
N VAL A 166 -1.45 14.58 13.85
CA VAL A 166 -1.69 15.80 14.63
C VAL A 166 -1.85 15.49 16.13
N ARG A 167 -2.59 14.44 16.48
CA ARG A 167 -2.75 13.98 17.87
C ARG A 167 -1.39 13.75 18.54
N ASP A 168 -0.49 13.10 17.81
CA ASP A 168 0.80 12.66 18.32
C ASP A 168 1.92 13.73 18.14
N GLY A 169 1.55 14.96 17.70
CA GLY A 169 2.48 16.09 17.57
C GLY A 169 3.45 15.97 16.39
N GLY A 170 3.15 15.14 15.40
CA GLY A 170 3.94 14.98 14.17
C GLY A 170 3.56 15.96 13.07
N ARG A 171 4.30 15.91 11.97
CA ARG A 171 4.04 16.68 10.73
C ARG A 171 3.53 15.78 9.63
N TYR A 172 2.44 16.17 9.01
CA TYR A 172 1.80 15.46 7.91
C TYR A 172 2.09 16.14 6.58
N HIS A 173 2.55 15.38 5.60
CA HIS A 173 2.84 15.84 4.25
C HIS A 173 2.12 14.92 3.27
N LEU A 174 1.31 15.49 2.36
CA LEU A 174 0.55 14.73 1.36
C LEU A 174 0.96 15.18 -0.04
N ALA A 175 1.33 14.22 -0.87
CA ALA A 175 1.46 14.38 -2.31
C ALA A 175 0.38 13.53 -3.01
N TYR A 176 -0.29 14.11 -4.01
CA TYR A 176 -1.35 13.46 -4.77
C TYR A 176 -1.40 14.01 -6.20
N ILE A 177 -2.13 13.35 -7.10
CA ILE A 177 -2.33 13.85 -8.46
C ILE A 177 -3.29 15.04 -8.40
N SER A 178 -2.81 16.22 -8.81
CA SER A 178 -3.59 17.45 -8.85
C SER A 178 -4.75 17.35 -9.82
N ASP A 179 -5.86 18.04 -9.51
CA ASP A 179 -7.03 18.13 -10.39
C ASP A 179 -6.75 18.91 -11.70
N ASP A 180 -5.63 19.66 -11.73
CA ASP A 180 -5.14 20.33 -12.95
C ASP A 180 -4.55 19.35 -13.98
N PHE A 181 -4.41 18.08 -13.62
CA PHE A 181 -3.91 17.03 -14.51
C PHE A 181 -5.06 16.38 -15.28
N ASP A 182 -5.40 16.94 -16.44
CA ASP A 182 -6.55 16.56 -17.26
C ASP A 182 -6.31 15.37 -18.20
N LEU A 183 -5.06 14.87 -18.28
CA LEU A 183 -4.75 13.78 -19.18
C LEU A 183 -5.39 12.48 -18.69
N GLN A 184 -6.09 11.79 -19.59
CA GLN A 184 -6.67 10.47 -19.29
C GLN A 184 -5.82 9.37 -19.90
N SER A 185 -5.55 8.34 -19.13
CA SER A 185 -4.92 7.11 -19.62
C SER A 185 -5.88 6.38 -20.56
N GLN A 186 -5.41 6.02 -21.76
CA GLN A 186 -6.22 5.30 -22.75
C GLN A 186 -6.09 3.78 -22.62
N GLU A 187 -5.03 3.31 -21.96
CA GLU A 187 -4.76 1.90 -21.74
C GLU A 187 -3.95 1.70 -20.43
N PRO A 188 -3.95 0.50 -19.83
CA PRO A 188 -3.07 0.18 -18.71
C PRO A 188 -1.60 0.42 -19.08
N PHE A 189 -0.88 1.18 -18.23
CA PHE A 189 0.52 1.56 -18.44
C PHE A 189 0.77 2.45 -19.67
N ASP A 190 -0.19 3.30 -20.02
CA ASP A 190 -0.06 4.32 -21.07
C ASP A 190 1.20 5.16 -20.83
N LYS A 191 2.15 5.03 -21.76
CA LYS A 191 3.48 5.64 -21.62
C LYS A 191 3.43 7.16 -21.71
N ALA A 192 2.53 7.72 -22.52
CA ALA A 192 2.38 9.16 -22.66
C ALA A 192 1.83 9.75 -21.36
N TYR A 193 0.76 9.16 -20.84
CA TYR A 193 0.18 9.53 -19.54
C TYR A 193 1.21 9.45 -18.42
N MET A 194 1.93 8.33 -18.29
CA MET A 194 2.92 8.15 -17.23
C MET A 194 4.08 9.16 -17.31
N ASN A 195 4.53 9.51 -18.51
CA ASN A 195 5.58 10.51 -18.70
C ASN A 195 5.12 11.91 -18.29
N GLU A 196 3.92 12.32 -18.70
CA GLU A 196 3.38 13.64 -18.33
C GLU A 196 3.15 13.73 -16.82
N LEU A 197 2.63 12.67 -16.20
CA LEU A 197 2.46 12.59 -14.75
C LEU A 197 3.80 12.67 -14.01
N PHE A 198 4.83 11.99 -14.52
CA PHE A 198 6.18 12.06 -13.97
C PHE A 198 6.74 13.48 -14.03
N TYR A 199 6.59 14.16 -15.19
CA TYR A 199 7.06 15.54 -15.33
C TYR A 199 6.26 16.54 -14.50
N LEU A 200 4.96 16.30 -14.26
CA LEU A 200 4.17 17.09 -13.33
C LEU A 200 4.77 17.02 -11.92
N GLY A 201 4.99 15.81 -11.40
CA GLY A 201 5.58 15.61 -10.08
C GLY A 201 7.03 16.11 -9.95
N TRP A 202 7.79 16.13 -11.06
CA TRP A 202 9.15 16.68 -11.07
C TRP A 202 9.18 18.20 -10.96
N ARG A 203 8.13 18.90 -11.41
CA ARG A 203 8.06 20.39 -11.42
C ARG A 203 7.48 20.98 -10.14
N GLN A 204 6.86 20.16 -9.30
CA GLN A 204 6.34 20.55 -7.97
C GLN A 204 7.41 20.35 -6.87
#